data_44c909d4517da742ca226e3130f5a666
#
_entry.id   44c909d4517da742ca226e3130f5a666
#
_cell.length_a   1.000
_cell.length_b   1.000
_cell.length_c   1.000
_cell.angle_alpha   90.00
_cell.angle_beta   90.00
_cell.angle_gamma   90.00
#
_symmetry.space_group_name_H-M   'P 1'
#
loop_
_entity.id
_entity.type
_entity.pdbx_description
1 polymer ?
#
loop_
_entity_poly.entity_id
_entity_poly.type
_entity_poly.pdbx_seq_one_letter_code
_entity_poly.pdbx_strand_id
1 'polypeptide(L)'
;EKQGLEKVIDAAERLRDRPLIFAIVGQGGGKARLENMARERGLPNIKFLPLQPYDALPALLKMGDCHLVVQKRGAADAVLPSKLTNILAVGGNAVITAEPHTELGQLCARYPGIAVCVEPESTDALVNGISQALAMPKNNTTAREYAERTLNKENVLRQFIADIRG
;
A
#
# COMPACT_ATOMS: atom_id res chain seq x y z
N GLU A 1 -12.64 -10.79 -5.11
CA GLU A 1 -12.39 -9.33 -5.19
C GLU A 1 -12.24 -8.71 -3.79
N LYS A 2 -11.09 -8.98 -3.14
CA LYS A 2 -10.83 -8.54 -1.75
C LYS A 2 -10.28 -7.10 -1.65
N GLN A 3 -9.90 -6.49 -2.78
CA GLN A 3 -9.03 -5.30 -2.76
C GLN A 3 -9.73 -3.94 -2.78
N GLY A 4 -11.03 -3.83 -2.98
CA GLY A 4 -11.72 -2.52 -2.93
C GLY A 4 -11.11 -1.39 -3.79
N LEU A 5 -10.49 -1.72 -4.93
CA LEU A 5 -9.79 -0.75 -5.80
C LEU A 5 -10.72 0.33 -6.39
N GLU A 6 -12.03 0.12 -6.34
CA GLU A 6 -13.03 1.14 -6.69
C GLU A 6 -12.88 2.40 -5.83
N LYS A 7 -12.44 2.25 -4.58
CA LYS A 7 -12.16 3.39 -3.69
C LYS A 7 -10.96 4.23 -4.15
N VAL A 8 -10.03 3.61 -4.88
CA VAL A 8 -8.93 4.36 -5.51
C VAL A 8 -9.45 5.24 -6.65
N ILE A 9 -10.42 4.74 -7.43
CA ILE A 9 -11.10 5.54 -8.47
C ILE A 9 -11.84 6.72 -7.84
N ASP A 10 -12.60 6.47 -6.74
CA ASP A 10 -13.32 7.52 -6.00
C ASP A 10 -12.33 8.59 -5.44
N ALA A 11 -11.21 8.16 -4.88
CA ALA A 11 -10.18 9.06 -4.36
C ALA A 11 -9.51 9.87 -5.47
N ALA A 12 -9.22 9.25 -6.62
CA ALA A 12 -8.67 9.94 -7.77
C ALA A 12 -9.62 11.02 -8.32
N GLU A 13 -10.93 10.76 -8.33
CA GLU A 13 -11.93 11.76 -8.69
C GLU A 13 -11.93 12.96 -7.74
N ARG A 14 -11.88 12.72 -6.41
CA ARG A 14 -11.80 13.79 -5.40
C ARG A 14 -10.52 14.62 -5.50
N LEU A 15 -9.43 14.01 -5.97
CA LEU A 15 -8.11 14.62 -6.08
C LEU A 15 -7.76 15.03 -7.51
N ARG A 16 -8.74 15.09 -8.43
CA ARG A 16 -8.51 15.35 -9.86
C ARG A 16 -7.81 16.68 -10.17
N ASP A 17 -8.03 17.69 -9.34
CA ASP A 17 -7.45 19.02 -9.48
C ASP A 17 -6.09 19.19 -8.78
N ARG A 18 -5.60 18.11 -8.14
CA ARG A 18 -4.27 18.07 -7.53
C ARG A 18 -3.24 17.53 -8.54
N PRO A 19 -1.98 17.97 -8.47
CA PRO A 19 -0.91 17.48 -9.36
C PRO A 19 -0.48 16.05 -8.95
N LEU A 20 -1.40 15.10 -9.02
CA LEU A 20 -1.22 13.71 -8.63
C LEU A 20 -1.59 12.79 -9.78
N ILE A 21 -0.80 11.73 -9.96
CA ILE A 21 -1.10 10.63 -10.88
C ILE A 21 -1.26 9.34 -10.08
N PHE A 22 -2.39 8.70 -10.26
CA PHE A 22 -2.66 7.37 -9.72
C PHE A 22 -2.23 6.32 -10.74
N ALA A 23 -1.23 5.52 -10.43
CA ALA A 23 -0.77 4.42 -11.29
C ALA A 23 -1.30 3.08 -10.78
N ILE A 24 -2.12 2.41 -11.56
CA ILE A 24 -2.59 1.05 -11.31
C ILE A 24 -1.78 0.13 -12.20
N VAL A 25 -0.85 -0.61 -11.59
CA VAL A 25 0.10 -1.48 -12.30
C VAL A 25 -0.28 -2.93 -12.07
N GLY A 26 -0.43 -3.68 -13.14
CA GLY A 26 -0.71 -5.11 -13.04
C GLY A 26 -1.78 -5.61 -14.00
N GLN A 27 -2.13 -6.89 -13.80
CA GLN A 27 -3.16 -7.60 -14.53
C GLN A 27 -4.10 -8.27 -13.52
N GLY A 28 -5.38 -8.33 -13.86
CA GLY A 28 -6.39 -8.99 -13.03
C GLY A 28 -7.78 -8.82 -13.61
N GLY A 29 -8.70 -9.70 -13.21
CA GLY A 29 -10.07 -9.73 -13.76
C GLY A 29 -10.90 -8.46 -13.51
N GLY A 30 -10.49 -7.61 -12.57
CA GLY A 30 -11.16 -6.33 -12.30
C GLY A 30 -10.64 -5.14 -13.10
N LYS A 31 -9.52 -5.28 -13.85
CA LYS A 31 -8.88 -4.15 -14.52
C LYS A 31 -9.79 -3.45 -15.52
N ALA A 32 -10.43 -4.20 -16.41
CA ALA A 32 -11.33 -3.66 -17.43
C ALA A 32 -12.49 -2.85 -16.80
N ARG A 33 -13.02 -3.31 -15.66
CA ARG A 33 -14.06 -2.60 -14.91
C ARG A 33 -13.55 -1.27 -14.37
N LEU A 34 -12.34 -1.25 -13.77
CA LEU A 34 -11.74 -0.03 -13.25
C LEU A 34 -11.39 0.96 -14.37
N GLU A 35 -10.90 0.47 -15.51
CA GLU A 35 -10.64 1.28 -16.70
C GLU A 35 -11.93 1.92 -17.23
N ASN A 36 -13.04 1.16 -17.29
CA ASN A 36 -14.34 1.69 -17.67
C ASN A 36 -14.83 2.77 -16.69
N MET A 37 -14.76 2.52 -15.40
CA MET A 37 -15.13 3.50 -14.37
C MET A 37 -14.35 4.81 -14.50
N ALA A 38 -13.02 4.71 -14.69
CA ALA A 38 -12.16 5.90 -14.86
C ALA A 38 -12.50 6.67 -16.13
N ARG A 39 -12.79 5.96 -17.24
CA ARG A 39 -13.18 6.57 -18.51
C ARG A 39 -14.54 7.24 -18.44
N GLU A 40 -15.54 6.60 -17.86
CA GLU A 40 -16.90 7.13 -17.71
C GLU A 40 -16.91 8.41 -16.85
N ARG A 41 -16.04 8.49 -15.85
CA ARG A 41 -15.87 9.67 -14.99
C ARG A 41 -14.91 10.72 -15.57
N GLY A 42 -14.29 10.45 -16.72
CA GLY A 42 -13.35 11.37 -17.37
C GLY A 42 -12.14 11.73 -16.51
N LEU A 43 -11.52 10.74 -15.87
CA LEU A 43 -10.40 10.94 -14.94
C LEU A 43 -9.05 10.97 -15.66
N PRO A 44 -8.42 12.14 -15.85
CA PRO A 44 -7.13 12.25 -16.54
C PRO A 44 -5.95 11.81 -15.65
N ASN A 45 -6.16 11.78 -14.35
CA ASN A 45 -5.14 11.53 -13.34
C ASN A 45 -4.99 10.06 -12.95
N ILE A 46 -5.57 9.14 -13.72
CA ILE A 46 -5.36 7.68 -13.56
C ILE A 46 -4.63 7.12 -14.76
N LYS A 47 -3.63 6.27 -14.50
CA LYS A 47 -2.88 5.52 -15.50
C LYS A 47 -2.95 4.04 -15.17
N PHE A 48 -3.34 3.24 -16.17
CA PHE A 48 -3.32 1.78 -16.10
C PHE A 48 -2.11 1.26 -16.85
N LEU A 49 -1.19 0.65 -16.13
CA LEU A 49 0.07 0.15 -16.68
C LEU A 49 0.06 -1.38 -16.71
N PRO A 50 0.78 -2.00 -17.67
CA PRO A 50 0.93 -3.44 -17.70
C PRO A 50 1.72 -3.95 -16.49
N LEU A 51 1.64 -5.27 -16.25
CA LEU A 51 2.50 -5.93 -15.28
C LEU A 51 3.96 -5.71 -15.66
N GLN A 52 4.76 -5.29 -14.70
CA GLN A 52 6.18 -5.06 -14.88
C GLN A 52 7.00 -6.31 -14.54
N PRO A 53 8.18 -6.51 -15.14
CA PRO A 53 9.10 -7.57 -14.75
C PRO A 53 9.46 -7.50 -13.27
N TYR A 54 9.70 -8.66 -12.66
CA TYR A 54 9.97 -8.75 -11.22
C TYR A 54 11.22 -7.96 -10.78
N ASP A 55 12.26 -7.96 -11.61
CA ASP A 55 13.50 -7.22 -11.39
C ASP A 55 13.32 -5.69 -11.46
N ALA A 56 12.30 -5.19 -12.16
CA ALA A 56 11.95 -3.78 -12.22
C ALA A 56 11.12 -3.32 -10.97
N LEU A 57 10.59 -4.24 -10.18
CA LEU A 57 9.70 -3.92 -9.05
C LEU A 57 10.33 -2.96 -8.02
N PRO A 58 11.60 -3.09 -7.58
CA PRO A 58 12.19 -2.14 -6.65
C PRO A 58 12.26 -0.71 -7.20
N ALA A 59 12.59 -0.56 -8.49
CA ALA A 59 12.63 0.74 -9.15
C ALA A 59 11.22 1.34 -9.27
N LEU A 60 10.24 0.54 -9.68
CA LEU A 60 8.84 0.95 -9.75
C LEU A 60 8.32 1.44 -8.40
N LEU A 61 8.60 0.72 -7.31
CA LEU A 61 8.19 1.13 -5.97
C LEU A 61 8.89 2.39 -5.49
N LYS A 62 10.17 2.59 -5.85
CA LYS A 62 10.89 3.84 -5.51
C LYS A 62 10.41 5.07 -6.27
N MET A 63 9.77 4.90 -7.42
CA MET A 63 9.20 6.01 -8.19
C MET A 63 7.93 6.58 -7.55
N GLY A 64 7.19 5.75 -6.80
CA GLY A 64 5.95 6.17 -6.16
C GLY A 64 6.21 7.03 -4.91
N ASP A 65 5.57 8.18 -4.82
CA ASP A 65 5.63 9.03 -3.62
C ASP A 65 4.72 8.49 -2.49
N CYS A 66 3.68 7.74 -2.87
CA CYS A 66 2.74 7.10 -1.95
C CYS A 66 2.22 5.79 -2.56
N HIS A 67 2.13 4.74 -1.75
CA HIS A 67 1.61 3.43 -2.16
C HIS A 67 0.28 3.14 -1.48
N LEU A 68 -0.67 2.56 -2.21
CA LEU A 68 -1.98 2.22 -1.69
C LEU A 68 -2.10 0.71 -1.47
N VAL A 69 -2.34 0.31 -0.23
CA VAL A 69 -2.63 -1.07 0.19
C VAL A 69 -4.09 -1.10 0.65
N VAL A 70 -4.98 -1.17 -0.33
CA VAL A 70 -6.43 -1.08 -0.10
C VAL A 70 -7.02 -2.47 0.05
N GLN A 71 -7.73 -2.68 1.15
CA GLN A 71 -8.49 -3.90 1.45
C GLN A 71 -9.92 -3.54 1.82
N LYS A 72 -10.86 -4.44 1.54
CA LYS A 72 -12.25 -4.33 2.01
C LYS A 72 -12.33 -4.67 3.50
N ARG A 73 -13.37 -4.17 4.16
CA ARG A 73 -13.70 -4.55 5.53
C ARG A 73 -13.88 -6.07 5.64
N GLY A 74 -13.36 -6.67 6.69
CA GLY A 74 -13.39 -8.11 6.91
C GLY A 74 -12.45 -8.94 6.02
N ALA A 75 -11.66 -8.32 5.15
CA ALA A 75 -10.62 -8.97 4.37
C ALA A 75 -9.30 -9.07 5.18
N ALA A 76 -9.40 -9.31 6.49
CA ALA A 76 -8.24 -9.43 7.38
C ALA A 76 -7.41 -10.64 6.97
N ASP A 77 -6.23 -10.39 6.44
CA ASP A 77 -5.23 -11.43 6.24
C ASP A 77 -4.45 -11.64 7.54
N ALA A 78 -4.31 -12.89 7.96
CA ALA A 78 -3.48 -13.27 9.12
C ALA A 78 -1.97 -13.09 8.84
N VAL A 79 -1.61 -12.65 7.63
CA VAL A 79 -0.23 -12.48 7.17
C VAL A 79 -0.12 -11.13 6.44
N LEU A 80 0.99 -10.44 6.64
CA LEU A 80 1.28 -9.20 5.92
C LEU A 80 1.26 -9.42 4.41
N PRO A 81 0.50 -8.61 3.63
CA PRO A 81 0.48 -8.71 2.19
C PRO A 81 1.89 -8.53 1.59
N SER A 82 2.28 -9.36 0.64
CA SER A 82 3.59 -9.28 -0.02
C SER A 82 3.82 -7.91 -0.68
N LYS A 83 2.77 -7.27 -1.14
CA LYS A 83 2.83 -5.89 -1.66
C LYS A 83 3.34 -4.93 -0.58
N LEU A 84 2.81 -5.02 0.65
CA LEU A 84 3.24 -4.16 1.75
C LEU A 84 4.68 -4.43 2.13
N THR A 85 5.09 -5.70 2.26
CA THR A 85 6.47 -6.04 2.63
C THR A 85 7.49 -5.48 1.65
N ASN A 86 7.18 -5.50 0.35
CA ASN A 86 8.03 -4.90 -0.69
C ASN A 86 8.09 -3.37 -0.59
N ILE A 87 6.96 -2.70 -0.29
CA ILE A 87 6.91 -1.25 -0.09
C ILE A 87 7.77 -0.85 1.11
N LEU A 88 7.63 -1.55 2.23
CA LEU A 88 8.41 -1.29 3.45
C LEU A 88 9.92 -1.50 3.19
N ALA A 89 10.29 -2.55 2.46
CA ALA A 89 11.68 -2.87 2.14
C ALA A 89 12.39 -1.77 1.32
N VAL A 90 11.67 -1.06 0.46
CA VAL A 90 12.23 0.08 -0.29
C VAL A 90 12.14 1.41 0.46
N GLY A 91 11.57 1.43 1.67
CA GLY A 91 11.33 2.64 2.45
C GLY A 91 10.24 3.52 1.84
N GLY A 92 9.25 2.92 1.18
CA GLY A 92 8.12 3.62 0.57
C GLY A 92 7.08 4.06 1.62
N ASN A 93 6.44 5.20 1.39
CA ASN A 93 5.27 5.62 2.17
C ASN A 93 4.04 4.86 1.71
N ALA A 94 3.24 4.34 2.63
CA ALA A 94 2.03 3.61 2.32
C ALA A 94 0.80 4.17 3.04
N VAL A 95 -0.34 4.13 2.37
CA VAL A 95 -1.66 4.21 2.99
C VAL A 95 -2.26 2.81 3.01
N ILE A 96 -2.65 2.35 4.18
CA ILE A 96 -3.22 1.02 4.40
C ILE A 96 -4.65 1.19 4.88
N THR A 97 -5.61 0.55 4.20
CA THR A 97 -6.96 0.45 4.75
C THR A 97 -7.05 -0.78 5.64
N ALA A 98 -7.23 -0.57 6.94
CA ALA A 98 -7.30 -1.66 7.92
C ALA A 98 -8.14 -1.26 9.14
N GLU A 99 -8.78 -2.25 9.73
CA GLU A 99 -9.45 -2.08 11.02
C GLU A 99 -8.42 -2.20 12.16
N PRO A 100 -8.58 -1.46 13.27
CA PRO A 100 -7.57 -1.41 14.35
C PRO A 100 -7.20 -2.77 14.96
N HIS A 101 -8.14 -3.73 14.96
CA HIS A 101 -7.95 -5.06 15.54
C HIS A 101 -7.27 -6.06 14.60
N THR A 102 -7.07 -5.71 13.34
CA THR A 102 -6.40 -6.56 12.36
C THR A 102 -4.88 -6.50 12.51
N GLU A 103 -4.14 -7.48 11.96
CA GLU A 103 -2.67 -7.49 11.94
C GLU A 103 -2.09 -6.19 11.36
N LEU A 104 -2.67 -5.66 10.28
CA LEU A 104 -2.24 -4.41 9.67
C LEU A 104 -2.51 -3.20 10.56
N GLY A 105 -3.68 -3.14 11.20
CA GLY A 105 -4.01 -2.08 12.16
C GLY A 105 -3.07 -2.10 13.37
N GLN A 106 -2.79 -3.29 13.92
CA GLN A 106 -1.86 -3.47 15.03
C GLN A 106 -0.41 -3.15 14.63
N LEU A 107 0.01 -3.48 13.40
CA LEU A 107 1.32 -3.09 12.89
C LEU A 107 1.49 -1.57 12.91
N CYS A 108 0.51 -0.84 12.38
CA CYS A 108 0.56 0.62 12.36
C CYS A 108 0.54 1.23 13.76
N ALA A 109 -0.23 0.66 14.68
CA ALA A 109 -0.26 1.11 16.08
C ALA A 109 1.05 0.85 16.82
N ARG A 110 1.70 -0.30 16.56
CA ARG A 110 2.97 -0.71 17.19
C ARG A 110 4.17 0.07 16.65
N TYR A 111 4.13 0.47 15.40
CA TYR A 111 5.22 1.18 14.72
C TYR A 111 4.73 2.51 14.12
N PRO A 112 4.53 3.56 14.95
CA PRO A 112 4.10 4.86 14.46
C PRO A 112 5.01 5.39 13.36
N GLY A 113 4.43 5.83 12.25
CA GLY A 113 5.16 6.30 11.08
C GLY A 113 5.54 5.23 10.05
N ILE A 114 5.29 3.95 10.32
CA ILE A 114 5.55 2.88 9.34
C ILE A 114 4.66 3.01 8.09
N ALA A 115 3.42 3.42 8.29
CA ALA A 115 2.43 3.71 7.26
C ALA A 115 1.31 4.57 7.83
N VAL A 116 0.48 5.13 6.97
CA VAL A 116 -0.77 5.80 7.34
C VAL A 116 -1.89 4.77 7.29
N CYS A 117 -2.47 4.44 8.45
CA CYS A 117 -3.60 3.52 8.54
C CYS A 117 -4.91 4.30 8.53
N VAL A 118 -5.84 3.90 7.67
CA VAL A 118 -7.14 4.54 7.52
C VAL A 118 -8.27 3.51 7.51
N GLU A 119 -9.47 3.96 7.82
CA GLU A 119 -10.66 3.12 7.83
C GLU A 119 -10.95 2.54 6.43
N PRO A 120 -11.24 1.21 6.33
CA PRO A 120 -11.66 0.59 5.09
C PRO A 120 -12.96 1.18 4.53
N GLU A 121 -13.10 1.16 3.21
CA GLU A 121 -14.32 1.54 2.47
C GLU A 121 -14.73 3.02 2.61
N SER A 122 -13.94 3.86 3.29
CA SER A 122 -14.14 5.30 3.39
C SER A 122 -13.26 6.05 2.37
N THR A 123 -13.89 6.69 1.39
CA THR A 123 -13.18 7.53 0.40
C THR A 123 -12.55 8.74 1.07
N ASP A 124 -13.23 9.37 2.03
CA ASP A 124 -12.71 10.53 2.75
C ASP A 124 -11.49 10.17 3.60
N ALA A 125 -11.53 9.01 4.30
CA ALA A 125 -10.39 8.51 5.05
C ALA A 125 -9.20 8.21 4.10
N LEU A 126 -9.44 7.62 2.93
CA LEU A 126 -8.40 7.33 1.95
C LEU A 126 -7.76 8.61 1.40
N VAL A 127 -8.56 9.62 1.03
CA VAL A 127 -8.08 10.93 0.55
C VAL A 127 -7.22 11.64 1.60
N ASN A 128 -7.67 11.64 2.84
CA ASN A 128 -6.91 12.21 3.97
C ASN A 128 -5.61 11.45 4.20
N GLY A 129 -5.66 10.11 4.15
CA GLY A 129 -4.47 9.26 4.29
C GLY A 129 -3.45 9.49 3.18
N ILE A 130 -3.89 9.65 1.93
CA ILE A 130 -3.01 9.99 0.81
C ILE A 130 -2.32 11.33 1.07
N SER A 131 -3.05 12.35 1.51
CA SER A 131 -2.49 13.66 1.81
C SER A 131 -1.46 13.59 2.94
N GLN A 132 -1.71 12.81 3.97
CA GLN A 132 -0.77 12.58 5.06
C GLN A 132 0.50 11.84 4.58
N ALA A 133 0.34 10.76 3.82
CA ALA A 133 1.47 9.98 3.30
C ALA A 133 2.37 10.79 2.36
N LEU A 134 1.79 11.66 1.54
CA LEU A 134 2.53 12.56 0.66
C LEU A 134 3.29 13.67 1.42
N ALA A 135 2.87 14.00 2.64
CA ALA A 135 3.57 14.94 3.51
C ALA A 135 4.73 14.29 4.30
N MET A 136 4.83 12.96 4.31
CA MET A 136 5.93 12.24 4.95
C MET A 136 7.23 12.38 4.15
N PRO A 137 8.41 12.24 4.79
CA PRO A 137 9.69 12.18 4.07
C PRO A 137 9.70 11.08 3.00
N LYS A 138 10.28 11.34 1.83
CA LYS A 138 10.33 10.38 0.71
C LYS A 138 10.98 9.04 1.06
N ASN A 139 11.93 9.02 1.99
CA ASN A 139 12.53 7.81 2.54
C ASN A 139 11.94 7.57 3.92
N ASN A 140 11.04 6.61 4.01
CA ASN A 140 10.45 6.19 5.27
C ASN A 140 11.43 5.27 6.01
N THR A 141 12.22 5.85 6.91
CA THR A 141 13.22 5.11 7.70
C THR A 141 12.58 4.10 8.63
N THR A 142 11.44 4.41 9.24
CA THR A 142 10.69 3.48 10.10
C THR A 142 10.27 2.23 9.34
N ALA A 143 9.74 2.41 8.11
CA ALA A 143 9.35 1.30 7.25
C ALA A 143 10.55 0.42 6.87
N ARG A 144 11.66 1.05 6.48
CA ARG A 144 12.87 0.35 6.06
C ARG A 144 13.52 -0.41 7.21
N GLU A 145 13.69 0.22 8.37
CA GLU A 145 14.24 -0.41 9.57
C GLU A 145 13.39 -1.60 10.04
N TYR A 146 12.07 -1.48 9.98
CA TYR A 146 11.18 -2.59 10.27
C TYR A 146 11.42 -3.76 9.29
N ALA A 147 11.49 -3.47 7.98
CA ALA A 147 11.72 -4.49 6.97
C ALA A 147 13.08 -5.18 7.16
N GLU A 148 14.14 -4.44 7.42
CA GLU A 148 15.48 -4.98 7.65
C GLU A 148 15.54 -5.88 8.90
N ARG A 149 14.85 -5.52 9.99
CA ARG A 149 14.85 -6.31 11.22
C ARG A 149 13.93 -7.52 11.17
N THR A 150 12.75 -7.37 10.58
CA THR A 150 11.65 -8.34 10.76
C THR A 150 11.38 -9.17 9.51
N LEU A 151 11.64 -8.61 8.32
CA LEU A 151 11.34 -9.26 7.05
C LEU A 151 12.58 -9.83 6.35
N ASN A 152 13.77 -9.53 6.83
CA ASN A 152 15.00 -10.09 6.29
C ASN A 152 15.08 -11.58 6.62
N LYS A 153 15.22 -12.41 5.58
CA LYS A 153 15.28 -13.88 5.69
C LYS A 153 16.35 -14.37 6.69
N GLU A 154 17.52 -13.74 6.70
CA GLU A 154 18.59 -14.12 7.62
C GLU A 154 18.25 -13.82 9.07
N ASN A 155 17.60 -12.67 9.33
CA ASN A 155 17.17 -12.29 10.67
C ASN A 155 16.05 -13.22 11.18
N VAL A 156 15.10 -13.55 10.32
CA VAL A 156 14.03 -14.51 10.65
C VAL A 156 14.61 -15.88 11.00
N LEU A 157 15.57 -16.37 10.22
CA LEU A 157 16.23 -17.66 10.51
C LEU A 157 17.06 -17.62 11.78
N ARG A 158 17.79 -16.53 12.06
CA ARG A 158 18.56 -16.36 13.32
C ARG A 158 17.63 -16.36 14.53
N GLN A 159 16.51 -15.63 14.47
CA GLN A 159 15.52 -15.59 15.54
C GLN A 159 14.95 -17.00 15.80
N PHE A 160 14.54 -17.69 14.73
CA PHE A 160 14.02 -19.07 14.83
C PHE A 160 15.02 -20.04 15.48
N ILE A 161 16.30 -19.95 15.10
CA ILE A 161 17.35 -20.80 15.69
C ILE A 161 17.58 -20.44 17.16
N ALA A 162 17.51 -19.16 17.53
CA ALA A 162 17.62 -18.72 18.92
C ALA A 162 16.46 -19.26 19.78
N ASP A 163 15.23 -19.17 19.27
CA ASP A 163 14.02 -19.62 19.95
C ASP A 163 13.98 -21.17 20.17
N ILE A 164 14.66 -21.95 19.29
CA ILE A 164 14.79 -23.41 19.45
C ILE A 164 15.86 -23.78 20.48
N ARG A 165 16.85 -22.91 20.70
CA ARG A 165 18.00 -23.20 21.59
C ARG A 165 17.82 -22.67 23.02
N GLY A 166 16.80 -21.87 23.27
CA GLY A 166 16.43 -21.36 24.60
C GLY A 166 15.46 -22.26 25.30
#